data_4930812c5e9a967e64e2eb074d9f3237
#
_entry.id   4930812c5e9a967e64e2eb074d9f3237
#
_cell.length_a   1.000
_cell.length_b   1.000
_cell.length_c   1.000
_cell.angle_alpha   90.00
_cell.angle_beta   90.00
_cell.angle_gamma   90.00
#
_symmetry.space_group_name_H-M   'P 1'
#
loop_
_entity.id
_entity.type
_entity.pdbx_description
1 polymer ?
#
loop_
_entity_poly.entity_id
_entity_poly.type
_entity_poly.pdbx_seq_one_letter_code
_entity_poly.pdbx_strand_id
1 'polypeptide(L)'
;EPESAALQQTSFRLHLDAARITGKPVIVHTREARADTLALLREAALPHAGVLHCFTEDWEMAKAALDIGFYISLSGIVTFRNAEALREVARQVPVDRLLVETDSPYLAPIPHRGKPNLPEYVRDVAEYLAVLRGVSFEQLAEQTTANFKRLFPLARVV
;
A
#
# COMPACT_ATOMS: atom_id res chain seq x y z
N GLU A 1 -0.12 -7.79 -23.23
CA GLU A 1 -0.80 -8.60 -24.27
C GLU A 1 -2.10 -9.17 -23.70
N PRO A 2 -3.21 -9.30 -24.47
CA PRO A 2 -4.53 -9.72 -23.94
C PRO A 2 -4.52 -11.09 -23.26
N GLU A 3 -3.75 -12.05 -23.77
CA GLU A 3 -3.61 -13.38 -23.16
C GLU A 3 -2.95 -13.33 -21.80
N SER A 4 -1.96 -12.46 -21.64
CA SER A 4 -1.30 -12.22 -20.34
C SER A 4 -2.26 -11.60 -19.33
N ALA A 5 -3.12 -10.65 -19.73
CA ALA A 5 -4.10 -10.05 -18.87
C ALA A 5 -5.13 -11.06 -18.35
N ALA A 6 -5.65 -11.93 -19.23
CA ALA A 6 -6.59 -12.97 -18.82
C ALA A 6 -5.97 -13.96 -17.81
N LEU A 7 -4.72 -14.35 -18.04
CA LEU A 7 -3.98 -15.22 -17.13
C LEU A 7 -3.75 -14.55 -15.77
N GLN A 8 -3.36 -13.28 -15.77
CA GLN A 8 -3.17 -12.50 -14.54
C GLN A 8 -4.47 -12.37 -13.74
N GLN A 9 -5.59 -12.07 -14.40
CA GLN A 9 -6.91 -11.99 -13.74
C GLN A 9 -7.31 -13.36 -13.16
N THR A 10 -7.08 -14.46 -13.88
CA THR A 10 -7.36 -15.81 -13.38
C THR A 10 -6.52 -16.13 -12.15
N SER A 11 -5.22 -15.87 -12.22
CA SER A 11 -4.31 -16.07 -11.09
C SER A 11 -4.73 -15.21 -9.88
N PHE A 12 -5.08 -13.95 -10.13
CA PHE A 12 -5.51 -13.05 -9.07
C PHE A 12 -6.79 -13.55 -8.38
N ARG A 13 -7.80 -14.00 -9.13
CA ARG A 13 -9.01 -14.62 -8.55
C ARG A 13 -8.69 -15.81 -7.65
N LEU A 14 -7.78 -16.68 -8.07
CA LEU A 14 -7.37 -17.83 -7.23
C LEU A 14 -6.74 -17.38 -5.90
N HIS A 15 -5.94 -16.31 -5.89
CA HIS A 15 -5.38 -15.76 -4.67
C HIS A 15 -6.44 -15.09 -3.78
N LEU A 16 -7.41 -14.39 -4.38
CA LEU A 16 -8.53 -13.80 -3.64
C LEU A 16 -9.43 -14.89 -3.03
N ASP A 17 -9.68 -15.98 -3.75
CA ASP A 17 -10.41 -17.14 -3.21
C ASP A 17 -9.66 -17.80 -2.06
N ALA A 18 -8.35 -17.98 -2.19
CA ALA A 18 -7.53 -18.50 -1.09
C ALA A 18 -7.57 -17.60 0.15
N ALA A 19 -7.50 -16.28 -0.04
CA ALA A 19 -7.64 -15.31 1.04
C ALA A 19 -9.02 -15.40 1.72
N ARG A 20 -10.08 -15.52 0.94
CA ARG A 20 -11.45 -15.68 1.44
C ARG A 20 -11.62 -16.96 2.25
N ILE A 21 -11.07 -18.10 1.77
CA ILE A 21 -11.15 -19.39 2.45
C ILE A 21 -10.34 -19.40 3.75
N THR A 22 -9.16 -18.78 3.73
CA THR A 22 -8.24 -18.78 4.90
C THR A 22 -8.52 -17.65 5.88
N GLY A 23 -9.36 -16.68 5.52
CA GLY A 23 -9.62 -15.48 6.33
C GLY A 23 -8.41 -14.56 6.49
N LYS A 24 -7.46 -14.61 5.56
CA LYS A 24 -6.24 -13.78 5.62
C LYS A 24 -6.36 -12.55 4.73
N PRO A 25 -5.81 -11.40 5.15
CA PRO A 25 -5.72 -10.23 4.30
C PRO A 25 -4.75 -10.47 3.14
N VAL A 26 -4.98 -9.77 2.01
CA VAL A 26 -4.11 -9.85 0.83
C VAL A 26 -3.17 -8.65 0.74
N ILE A 27 -1.99 -8.88 0.19
CA ILE A 27 -1.07 -7.83 -0.25
C ILE A 27 -1.16 -7.79 -1.77
N VAL A 28 -1.63 -6.68 -2.30
CA VAL A 28 -1.91 -6.51 -3.73
C VAL A 28 -0.92 -5.54 -4.35
N HIS A 29 -0.24 -5.99 -5.41
CA HIS A 29 0.48 -5.12 -6.32
C HIS A 29 -0.39 -4.81 -7.54
N THR A 30 -0.46 -3.55 -7.93
CA THR A 30 -1.13 -3.14 -9.17
C THR A 30 -0.31 -2.08 -9.89
N ARG A 31 -0.24 -2.21 -11.21
CA ARG A 31 0.40 -1.25 -12.09
C ARG A 31 -0.33 -1.22 -13.43
N GLU A 32 -0.82 -0.04 -13.81
CA GLU A 32 -1.57 0.18 -15.06
C GLU A 32 -2.78 -0.77 -15.23
N ALA A 33 -3.33 -1.29 -14.11
CA ALA A 33 -4.43 -2.27 -14.10
C ALA A 33 -5.56 -1.86 -13.15
N ARG A 34 -5.75 -0.57 -12.92
CA ARG A 34 -6.69 0.03 -11.96
C ARG A 34 -8.10 -0.55 -12.04
N ALA A 35 -8.72 -0.51 -13.24
CA ALA A 35 -10.12 -0.90 -13.41
C ALA A 35 -10.32 -2.39 -13.09
N ASP A 36 -9.46 -3.25 -13.62
CA ASP A 36 -9.51 -4.69 -13.40
C ASP A 36 -9.24 -5.05 -11.93
N THR A 37 -8.23 -4.42 -11.34
CA THR A 37 -7.91 -4.62 -9.92
C THR A 37 -9.11 -4.30 -9.03
N LEU A 38 -9.71 -3.12 -9.19
CA LEU A 38 -10.86 -2.71 -8.38
C LEU A 38 -12.09 -3.59 -8.62
N ALA A 39 -12.34 -4.01 -9.87
CA ALA A 39 -13.44 -4.89 -10.20
C ALA A 39 -13.30 -6.25 -9.50
N LEU A 40 -12.12 -6.87 -9.59
CA LEU A 40 -11.84 -8.15 -8.96
C LEU A 40 -11.89 -8.10 -7.43
N LEU A 41 -11.38 -7.03 -6.82
CA LEU A 41 -11.44 -6.84 -5.37
C LEU A 41 -12.88 -6.67 -4.86
N ARG A 42 -13.73 -5.94 -5.60
CA ARG A 42 -15.16 -5.80 -5.28
C ARG A 42 -15.91 -7.12 -5.44
N GLU A 43 -15.65 -7.84 -6.54
CA GLU A 43 -16.23 -9.16 -6.80
C GLU A 43 -15.89 -10.16 -5.68
N ALA A 44 -14.65 -10.17 -5.21
CA ALA A 44 -14.19 -11.09 -4.19
C ALA A 44 -14.82 -10.85 -2.81
N ALA A 45 -15.23 -9.62 -2.50
CA ALA A 45 -15.86 -9.23 -1.24
C ALA A 45 -15.20 -9.86 0.01
N LEU A 46 -13.89 -9.66 0.13
CA LEU A 46 -13.07 -10.30 1.17
C LEU A 46 -13.52 -9.91 2.59
N PRO A 47 -13.63 -10.86 3.53
CA PRO A 47 -14.00 -10.59 4.92
C PRO A 47 -12.94 -9.74 5.64
N HIS A 48 -11.69 -9.92 5.27
CA HIS A 48 -10.56 -9.12 5.69
C HIS A 48 -9.91 -8.58 4.43
N ALA A 49 -10.11 -7.31 4.14
CA ALA A 49 -9.62 -6.72 2.89
C ALA A 49 -8.11 -6.96 2.67
N GLY A 50 -7.29 -5.95 2.68
CA GLY A 50 -5.86 -6.11 2.46
C GLY A 50 -5.19 -4.75 2.32
N VAL A 51 -4.07 -4.73 1.65
CA VAL A 51 -3.31 -3.52 1.37
C VAL A 51 -2.96 -3.44 -0.11
N LEU A 52 -3.16 -2.28 -0.71
CA LEU A 52 -2.49 -1.93 -1.97
C LEU A 52 -1.08 -1.48 -1.61
N HIS A 53 -0.11 -2.38 -1.85
CA HIS A 53 1.28 -2.13 -1.52
C HIS A 53 1.96 -1.31 -2.61
N CYS A 54 2.98 -0.56 -2.22
CA CYS A 54 3.74 0.33 -3.10
C CYS A 54 2.82 1.16 -4.01
N PHE A 55 1.82 1.80 -3.39
CA PHE A 55 0.77 2.51 -4.12
C PHE A 55 1.34 3.68 -4.92
N THR A 56 0.99 3.75 -6.21
CA THR A 56 1.48 4.78 -7.14
C THR A 56 0.38 5.42 -7.99
N GLU A 57 -0.87 5.05 -7.74
CA GLU A 57 -2.03 5.54 -8.48
C GLU A 57 -2.57 6.86 -7.88
N ASP A 58 -3.70 7.32 -8.37
CA ASP A 58 -4.32 8.58 -7.94
C ASP A 58 -5.30 8.41 -6.76
N TRP A 59 -5.83 9.55 -6.30
CA TRP A 59 -6.79 9.58 -5.20
C TRP A 59 -8.09 8.83 -5.51
N GLU A 60 -8.57 8.82 -6.74
CA GLU A 60 -9.81 8.12 -7.10
C GLU A 60 -9.67 6.61 -6.88
N MET A 61 -8.52 6.04 -7.25
CA MET A 61 -8.24 4.64 -6.98
C MET A 61 -8.04 4.38 -5.49
N ALA A 62 -7.29 5.24 -4.80
CA ALA A 62 -7.09 5.11 -3.36
C ALA A 62 -8.44 5.12 -2.63
N LYS A 63 -9.30 6.11 -2.94
CA LYS A 63 -10.64 6.21 -2.35
C LYS A 63 -11.49 4.97 -2.63
N ALA A 64 -11.51 4.49 -3.87
CA ALA A 64 -12.27 3.29 -4.23
C ALA A 64 -11.80 2.03 -3.48
N ALA A 65 -10.50 1.90 -3.22
CA ALA A 65 -9.94 0.82 -2.41
C ALA A 65 -10.28 0.98 -0.91
N LEU A 66 -10.19 2.21 -0.40
CA LEU A 66 -10.57 2.55 0.99
C LEU A 66 -12.05 2.23 1.26
N ASP A 67 -12.94 2.54 0.31
CA ASP A 67 -14.39 2.31 0.40
C ASP A 67 -14.73 0.81 0.53
N ILE A 68 -13.85 -0.09 0.09
CA ILE A 68 -13.98 -1.55 0.27
C ILE A 68 -13.06 -2.11 1.37
N GLY A 69 -12.55 -1.23 2.24
CA GLY A 69 -11.82 -1.61 3.47
C GLY A 69 -10.31 -1.82 3.31
N PHE A 70 -9.74 -1.55 2.13
CA PHE A 70 -8.30 -1.69 1.92
C PHE A 70 -7.48 -0.62 2.61
N TYR A 71 -6.23 -0.96 2.89
CA TYR A 71 -5.18 -0.05 3.35
C TYR A 71 -4.35 0.41 2.15
N ILE A 72 -3.72 1.57 2.29
CA ILE A 72 -2.78 2.12 1.30
C ILE A 72 -1.40 2.16 1.93
N SER A 73 -0.43 1.51 1.28
CA SER A 73 0.97 1.51 1.73
C SER A 73 1.82 2.35 0.80
N LEU A 74 2.59 3.27 1.37
CA LEU A 74 3.43 4.21 0.66
C LEU A 74 4.90 3.87 0.84
N SER A 75 5.61 3.82 -0.28
CA SER A 75 7.04 3.54 -0.36
C SER A 75 7.87 4.81 -0.57
N GLY A 76 9.17 4.66 -0.75
CA GLY A 76 10.12 5.74 -1.04
C GLY A 76 9.72 6.66 -2.20
N ILE A 77 8.85 6.19 -3.12
CA ILE A 77 8.37 7.00 -4.26
C ILE A 77 7.73 8.31 -3.81
N VAL A 78 7.05 8.35 -2.67
CA VAL A 78 6.40 9.58 -2.17
C VAL A 78 7.38 10.73 -1.99
N THR A 79 8.67 10.41 -1.76
CA THR A 79 9.74 11.40 -1.61
C THR A 79 10.28 11.92 -2.95
N PHE A 80 9.92 11.31 -4.09
CA PHE A 80 10.51 11.64 -5.38
C PHE A 80 10.01 13.00 -5.91
N ARG A 81 10.88 13.67 -6.65
CA ARG A 81 10.59 15.01 -7.16
C ARG A 81 9.26 15.10 -7.91
N ASN A 82 8.95 14.10 -8.74
CA ASN A 82 7.79 14.10 -9.63
C ASN A 82 6.56 13.37 -9.03
N ALA A 83 6.52 13.17 -7.71
CA ALA A 83 5.46 12.39 -7.05
C ALA A 83 4.36 13.27 -6.42
N GLU A 84 4.04 14.45 -6.98
CA GLU A 84 3.06 15.36 -6.35
C GLU A 84 1.66 14.73 -6.27
N ALA A 85 1.21 14.03 -7.30
CA ALA A 85 -0.07 13.34 -7.27
C ALA A 85 -0.13 12.29 -6.13
N LEU A 86 0.97 11.57 -5.90
CA LEU A 86 1.06 10.61 -4.79
C LEU A 86 1.10 11.30 -3.42
N ARG A 87 1.74 12.47 -3.33
CA ARG A 87 1.71 13.28 -2.09
C ARG A 87 0.30 13.78 -1.78
N GLU A 88 -0.49 14.10 -2.79
CA GLU A 88 -1.89 14.45 -2.59
C GLU A 88 -2.69 13.27 -2.04
N VAL A 89 -2.49 12.06 -2.56
CA VAL A 89 -3.04 10.83 -1.97
C VAL A 89 -2.60 10.68 -0.51
N ALA A 90 -1.30 10.85 -0.25
CA ALA A 90 -0.73 10.74 1.08
C ALA A 90 -1.33 11.70 2.12
N ARG A 91 -1.77 12.89 1.69
CA ARG A 91 -2.47 13.85 2.55
C ARG A 91 -3.89 13.42 2.88
N GLN A 92 -4.57 12.77 1.95
CA GLN A 92 -6.00 12.44 2.03
C GLN A 92 -6.30 11.07 2.63
N VAL A 93 -5.38 10.10 2.54
CA VAL A 93 -5.59 8.76 3.12
C VAL A 93 -5.89 8.89 4.62
N PRO A 94 -6.99 8.29 5.12
CA PRO A 94 -7.29 8.27 6.55
C PRO A 94 -6.15 7.71 7.38
N VAL A 95 -5.88 8.32 8.52
CA VAL A 95 -4.75 7.95 9.38
C VAL A 95 -4.78 6.48 9.81
N ASP A 96 -5.97 5.91 9.95
CA ASP A 96 -6.21 4.52 10.35
C ASP A 96 -6.17 3.52 9.18
N ARG A 97 -5.82 3.97 7.98
CA ARG A 97 -5.71 3.17 6.75
C ARG A 97 -4.36 3.31 6.04
N LEU A 98 -3.42 4.04 6.64
CA LEU A 98 -2.11 4.31 6.08
C LEU A 98 -1.08 3.31 6.60
N LEU A 99 -0.26 2.77 5.69
CA LEU A 99 0.94 1.98 5.99
C LEU A 99 2.16 2.58 5.29
N VAL A 100 3.33 2.19 5.74
CA VAL A 100 4.63 2.57 5.17
C VAL A 100 5.46 1.33 4.87
N GLU A 101 6.26 1.40 3.83
CA GLU A 101 7.11 0.31 3.38
C GLU A 101 8.38 0.82 2.68
N THR A 102 9.27 -0.08 2.30
CA THR A 102 10.48 0.25 1.54
C THR A 102 10.43 -0.18 0.09
N ASP A 103 9.92 -1.36 -0.20
CA ASP A 103 10.08 -2.08 -1.47
C ASP A 103 11.57 -2.33 -1.83
N SER A 104 12.40 -2.49 -0.80
CA SER A 104 13.84 -2.72 -0.98
C SER A 104 14.09 -4.04 -1.74
N PRO A 105 15.13 -4.10 -2.60
CA PRO A 105 16.23 -3.14 -2.75
C PRO A 105 15.94 -1.97 -3.71
N TYR A 106 14.69 -1.78 -4.12
CA TYR A 106 14.26 -0.75 -5.07
C TYR A 106 13.76 0.50 -4.35
N LEU A 107 13.55 1.58 -5.10
CA LEU A 107 12.81 2.78 -4.70
C LEU A 107 13.38 3.52 -3.47
N ALA A 108 14.72 3.52 -3.30
CA ALA A 108 15.36 4.22 -2.20
C ALA A 108 14.82 5.66 -2.06
N PRO A 109 14.34 6.05 -0.86
CA PRO A 109 13.82 7.39 -0.60
C PRO A 109 14.94 8.44 -0.66
N ILE A 110 14.59 9.72 -0.67
CA ILE A 110 15.53 10.79 -0.35
C ILE A 110 15.87 10.66 1.16
N PRO A 111 17.19 10.76 1.57
CA PRO A 111 18.33 11.19 0.77
C PRO A 111 19.12 10.08 0.05
N HIS A 112 18.62 8.86 0.02
CA HIS A 112 19.37 7.67 -0.44
C HIS A 112 19.21 7.37 -1.95
N ARG A 113 18.64 8.29 -2.72
CA ARG A 113 18.44 8.10 -4.19
C ARG A 113 19.73 7.70 -4.90
N GLY A 114 19.58 6.73 -5.84
CA GLY A 114 20.72 6.22 -6.63
C GLY A 114 21.56 5.14 -5.94
N LYS A 115 21.17 4.75 -4.71
CA LYS A 115 21.75 3.61 -3.98
C LYS A 115 20.72 2.49 -3.84
N PRO A 116 21.15 1.23 -3.55
CA PRO A 116 20.24 0.19 -3.14
C PRO A 116 19.43 0.63 -1.92
N ASN A 117 18.12 0.34 -1.94
CA ASN A 117 17.26 0.62 -0.80
C ASN A 117 17.47 -0.45 0.28
N LEU A 118 17.38 -0.04 1.54
CA LEU A 118 17.50 -0.91 2.71
C LEU A 118 16.22 -0.87 3.55
N PRO A 119 15.86 -1.96 4.27
CA PRO A 119 14.69 -1.99 5.14
C PRO A 119 14.66 -0.86 6.18
N GLU A 120 15.83 -0.45 6.70
CA GLU A 120 15.95 0.65 7.67
C GLU A 120 15.50 2.01 7.12
N TYR A 121 15.53 2.20 5.78
CA TYR A 121 15.09 3.45 5.13
C TYR A 121 13.56 3.64 5.14
N VAL A 122 12.79 2.68 5.68
CA VAL A 122 11.38 2.91 6.01
C VAL A 122 11.21 4.10 6.94
N ARG A 123 12.21 4.38 7.77
CA ARG A 123 12.24 5.53 8.65
C ARG A 123 12.19 6.85 7.87
N ASP A 124 13.00 6.97 6.80
CA ASP A 124 13.00 8.19 5.97
C ASP A 124 11.65 8.41 5.29
N VAL A 125 10.99 7.32 4.85
CA VAL A 125 9.62 7.38 4.30
C VAL A 125 8.64 7.89 5.35
N ALA A 126 8.70 7.35 6.56
CA ALA A 126 7.82 7.75 7.66
C ALA A 126 8.08 9.20 8.11
N GLU A 127 9.33 9.62 8.24
CA GLU A 127 9.68 11.00 8.57
C GLU A 127 9.16 11.99 7.51
N TYR A 128 9.32 11.65 6.22
CA TYR A 128 8.78 12.46 5.13
C TYR A 128 7.26 12.59 5.19
N LEU A 129 6.56 11.49 5.41
CA LEU A 129 5.09 11.47 5.53
C LEU A 129 4.61 12.21 6.77
N ALA A 130 5.32 12.14 7.88
CA ALA A 130 5.00 12.89 9.10
C ALA A 130 5.03 14.40 8.82
N VAL A 131 6.10 14.90 8.18
CA VAL A 131 6.19 16.31 7.77
C VAL A 131 5.07 16.67 6.79
N LEU A 132 4.82 15.84 5.78
CA LEU A 132 3.78 16.09 4.78
C LEU A 132 2.38 16.19 5.38
N ARG A 133 2.12 15.45 6.45
CA ARG A 133 0.83 15.38 7.15
C ARG A 133 0.73 16.29 8.37
N GLY A 134 1.81 16.99 8.73
CA GLY A 134 1.83 17.92 9.86
C GLY A 134 1.72 17.24 11.22
N VAL A 135 2.26 16.02 11.35
CA VAL A 135 2.31 15.25 12.60
C VAL A 135 3.76 14.95 12.98
N SER A 136 4.01 14.48 14.23
CA SER A 136 5.35 14.03 14.60
C SER A 136 5.67 12.66 13.98
N PHE A 137 6.97 12.36 13.86
CA PHE A 137 7.41 11.03 13.43
C PHE A 137 6.88 9.93 14.35
N GLU A 138 6.92 10.15 15.65
CA GLU A 138 6.45 9.19 16.67
C GLU A 138 4.96 8.91 16.51
N GLN A 139 4.14 9.95 16.29
CA GLN A 139 2.71 9.79 16.03
C GLN A 139 2.45 8.96 14.77
N LEU A 140 3.16 9.24 13.68
CA LEU A 140 3.00 8.47 12.44
C LEU A 140 3.46 7.02 12.62
N ALA A 141 4.60 6.80 13.26
CA ALA A 141 5.15 5.47 13.51
C ALA A 141 4.22 4.62 14.38
N GLU A 142 3.68 5.20 15.45
CA GLU A 142 2.69 4.55 16.32
C GLU A 142 1.42 4.18 15.53
N GLN A 143 0.90 5.13 14.76
CA GLN A 143 -0.32 4.93 13.99
C GLN A 143 -0.17 3.85 12.91
N THR A 144 0.91 3.89 12.14
CA THR A 144 1.15 2.89 11.08
C THR A 144 1.44 1.51 11.66
N THR A 145 2.12 1.43 12.81
CA THR A 145 2.31 0.19 13.56
C THR A 145 0.97 -0.37 14.07
N ALA A 146 0.10 0.46 14.61
CA ALA A 146 -1.24 0.06 15.04
C ALA A 146 -2.09 -0.44 13.86
N ASN A 147 -1.99 0.23 12.72
CA ASN A 147 -2.66 -0.18 11.48
C ASN A 147 -2.16 -1.54 10.99
N PHE A 148 -0.84 -1.76 10.99
CA PHE A 148 -0.25 -3.04 10.62
C PHE A 148 -0.77 -4.18 11.52
N LYS A 149 -0.76 -3.98 12.84
CA LYS A 149 -1.28 -4.98 13.80
C LYS A 149 -2.76 -5.26 13.62
N ARG A 150 -3.55 -4.25 13.22
CA ARG A 150 -4.98 -4.40 12.96
C ARG A 150 -5.22 -5.19 11.67
N LEU A 151 -4.46 -4.91 10.61
CA LEU A 151 -4.58 -5.61 9.34
C LEU A 151 -4.04 -7.04 9.41
N PHE A 152 -2.93 -7.24 10.12
CA PHE A 152 -2.25 -8.54 10.25
C PHE A 152 -2.23 -9.03 11.71
N PRO A 153 -3.39 -9.39 12.29
CA PRO A 153 -3.49 -9.70 13.72
C PRO A 153 -2.71 -10.96 14.14
N LEU A 154 -2.34 -11.81 13.19
CA LEU A 154 -1.53 -13.00 13.45
C LEU A 154 -0.01 -12.74 13.34
N ALA A 155 0.40 -11.54 12.91
CA ALA A 155 1.80 -11.19 12.84
C ALA A 155 2.35 -11.01 14.28
N ARG A 156 3.43 -11.72 14.57
CA ARG A 156 4.17 -11.53 15.83
C ARG A 156 5.21 -10.44 15.59
N VAL A 157 4.96 -9.28 16.16
CA VAL A 157 5.93 -8.18 16.17
C VAL A 157 6.74 -8.32 17.46
N VAL A 158 8.03 -8.59 17.32
CA VAL A 158 8.97 -8.70 18.45
C VAL A 158 9.40 -7.31 18.88
#